data_9ecbb328070e198bf16dc475a1bbf8c2
#
_entry.id   9ecbb328070e198bf16dc475a1bbf8c2
#
_cell.length_a   1.000
_cell.length_b   1.000
_cell.length_c   1.000
_cell.angle_alpha   90.00
_cell.angle_beta   90.00
_cell.angle_gamma   90.00
#
_symmetry.space_group_name_H-M   'P 1'
#
loop_
_entity.id
_entity.type
_entity.pdbx_description
1 polymer ?
#
loop_
_entity_poly.entity_id
_entity_poly.type
_entity_poly.pdbx_seq_one_letter_code
_entity_poly.pdbx_strand_id
1 'polypeptide(L)'
;MNSSKNIDHGNYIPSPILPGMKVADGEHIRKVFVLSADDVAAGAEVAERVEATVGSTGSPTTKVTEIPSNIEVGADAALDLTVIVLPGVSARIPLTIDLTGAHSEVRLSGIYLCSGHDEVTFDITMHHRTGDCRSRQTFNGLATGEAKCGFFGKIVIAPEAQRTEAFQENH
;
A
#
# COMPACT_ATOMS: atom_id res chain seq x y z
N MET A 1 -5.46 9.67 -45.18
CA MET A 1 -6.46 9.87 -44.12
C MET A 1 -6.09 8.96 -42.97
N ASN A 2 -5.33 9.49 -41.99
CA ASN A 2 -4.85 8.74 -40.84
C ASN A 2 -5.81 9.02 -39.68
N SER A 3 -6.62 8.05 -39.33
CA SER A 3 -7.53 8.16 -38.20
C SER A 3 -6.76 7.71 -36.95
N SER A 4 -6.18 8.69 -36.25
CA SER A 4 -5.62 8.45 -34.90
C SER A 4 -6.79 8.12 -33.96
N LYS A 5 -6.90 6.86 -33.56
CA LYS A 5 -7.76 6.48 -32.45
C LYS A 5 -7.21 7.11 -31.18
N ASN A 6 -7.91 8.14 -30.70
CA ASN A 6 -7.75 8.63 -29.34
C ASN A 6 -8.11 7.49 -28.39
N ILE A 7 -7.12 6.95 -27.73
CA ILE A 7 -7.33 6.05 -26.60
C ILE A 7 -7.72 6.99 -25.44
N ASP A 8 -8.99 6.96 -25.12
CA ASP A 8 -9.54 7.65 -23.95
C ASP A 8 -8.93 6.97 -22.72
N HIS A 9 -7.92 7.59 -22.15
CA HIS A 9 -7.34 7.20 -20.87
C HIS A 9 -8.33 7.63 -19.78
N GLY A 10 -9.36 6.78 -19.56
CA GLY A 10 -10.31 6.96 -18.47
C GLY A 10 -9.57 7.23 -17.17
N ASN A 11 -9.96 8.31 -16.52
CA ASN A 11 -9.65 8.79 -15.16
C ASN A 11 -8.48 8.09 -14.42
N TYR A 12 -7.27 8.17 -14.99
CA TYR A 12 -6.06 7.88 -14.22
C TYR A 12 -5.83 9.06 -13.27
N ILE A 13 -6.09 8.84 -11.99
CA ILE A 13 -5.71 9.79 -10.95
C ILE A 13 -4.26 9.48 -10.60
N PRO A 14 -3.29 10.33 -10.96
CA PRO A 14 -1.94 10.19 -10.44
C PRO A 14 -2.02 10.39 -8.92
N SER A 15 -1.65 9.38 -8.15
CA SER A 15 -1.54 9.54 -6.70
C SER A 15 -0.64 10.74 -6.41
N PRO A 16 -1.12 11.77 -5.70
CA PRO A 16 -0.25 12.87 -5.29
C PRO A 16 0.91 12.30 -4.47
N ILE A 17 2.09 12.84 -4.69
CA ILE A 17 3.30 12.43 -3.95
C ILE A 17 3.15 12.99 -2.54
N LEU A 18 2.79 12.13 -1.60
CA LEU A 18 2.70 12.49 -0.19
C LEU A 18 4.07 12.55 0.49
N PRO A 19 4.19 13.36 1.55
CA PRO A 19 5.32 13.25 2.45
C PRO A 19 5.41 11.82 3.00
N GLY A 20 6.61 11.27 3.03
CA GLY A 20 6.85 9.92 3.52
C GLY A 20 6.33 9.73 4.94
N MET A 21 5.78 8.56 5.23
CA MET A 21 5.42 8.15 6.58
C MET A 21 6.63 7.55 7.28
N LYS A 22 6.80 7.84 8.57
CA LYS A 22 7.82 7.22 9.40
C LYS A 22 7.18 6.53 10.59
N VAL A 23 7.55 5.28 10.80
CA VAL A 23 7.29 4.52 12.03
C VAL A 23 8.55 4.63 12.88
N ALA A 24 8.46 5.30 14.03
CA ALA A 24 9.61 5.55 14.88
C ALA A 24 10.10 4.27 15.58
N ASP A 25 11.32 4.33 16.12
CA ASP A 25 11.90 3.22 16.86
C ASP A 25 10.96 2.76 17.99
N GLY A 26 10.71 1.47 18.07
CA GLY A 26 9.81 0.85 19.05
C GLY A 26 8.32 1.14 18.84
N GLU A 27 7.94 1.85 17.80
CA GLU A 27 6.55 2.17 17.51
C GLU A 27 5.86 1.00 16.79
N HIS A 28 4.59 0.74 17.16
CA HIS A 28 3.76 -0.25 16.50
C HIS A 28 2.54 0.43 15.89
N ILE A 29 2.44 0.43 14.57
CA ILE A 29 1.35 1.09 13.84
C ILE A 29 0.54 0.04 13.07
N ARG A 30 -0.79 0.14 13.16
CA ARG A 30 -1.72 -0.54 12.26
C ARG A 30 -2.52 0.50 11.49
N LYS A 31 -2.57 0.37 10.16
CA LYS A 31 -3.34 1.25 9.27
C LYS A 31 -4.11 0.46 8.23
N VAL A 32 -5.32 0.92 7.93
CA VAL A 32 -6.15 0.39 6.85
C VAL A 32 -6.57 1.54 5.94
N PHE A 33 -6.21 1.45 4.68
CA PHE A 33 -6.67 2.36 3.63
C PHE A 33 -7.74 1.66 2.79
N VAL A 34 -8.85 2.35 2.57
CA VAL A 34 -9.94 1.85 1.71
C VAL A 34 -10.14 2.84 0.58
N LEU A 35 -10.02 2.37 -0.66
CA LEU A 35 -10.31 3.15 -1.86
C LEU A 35 -11.67 2.72 -2.39
N SER A 36 -12.60 3.66 -2.50
CA SER A 36 -13.94 3.45 -3.04
C SER A 36 -14.24 4.43 -4.19
N ALA A 37 -15.22 4.08 -5.02
CA ALA A 37 -15.63 4.94 -6.12
C ALA A 37 -16.21 6.28 -5.64
N ASP A 38 -16.85 6.31 -4.48
CA ASP A 38 -17.41 7.52 -3.89
C ASP A 38 -16.31 8.50 -3.47
N ASP A 39 -15.20 8.00 -2.93
CA ASP A 39 -14.03 8.80 -2.56
C ASP A 39 -13.36 9.41 -3.79
N VAL A 40 -13.25 8.65 -4.88
CA VAL A 40 -12.69 9.09 -6.15
C VAL A 40 -13.57 10.16 -6.82
N ALA A 41 -14.90 9.98 -6.83
CA ALA A 41 -15.84 10.92 -7.44
C ALA A 41 -15.93 12.27 -6.70
N ALA A 42 -15.67 12.27 -5.40
CA ALA A 42 -15.70 13.48 -4.58
C ALA A 42 -14.41 14.34 -4.70
N GLY A 43 -13.40 13.88 -5.44
CA GLY A 43 -12.05 14.47 -5.40
C GLY A 43 -11.46 14.36 -3.99
N ALA A 44 -11.96 13.38 -3.24
CA ALA A 44 -11.84 13.32 -1.80
C ALA A 44 -10.85 12.22 -1.40
N GLU A 45 -10.27 12.51 -0.42
CA GLU A 45 -9.65 11.87 0.73
C GLU A 45 -10.03 10.39 0.91
N VAL A 46 -9.05 9.51 0.78
CA VAL A 46 -9.16 8.09 1.13
C VAL A 46 -9.47 7.97 2.64
N ALA A 47 -10.50 7.23 3.00
CA ALA A 47 -10.84 7.04 4.40
C ALA A 47 -9.78 6.16 5.08
N GLU A 48 -9.00 6.75 5.97
CA GLU A 48 -8.08 6.01 6.85
C GLU A 48 -8.82 5.56 8.10
N ARG A 49 -8.74 4.28 8.40
CA ARG A 49 -9.12 3.77 9.71
C ARG A 49 -7.85 3.43 10.49
N VAL A 50 -7.48 4.31 11.40
CA VAL A 50 -6.38 4.04 12.34
C VAL A 50 -6.95 3.26 13.53
N GLU A 51 -6.55 2.01 13.67
CA GLU A 51 -6.72 1.31 14.93
C GLU A 51 -5.51 1.62 15.80
N ALA A 52 -5.72 2.43 16.83
CA ALA A 52 -4.68 2.82 17.75
C ALA A 52 -4.12 1.62 18.51
N THR A 53 -2.83 1.66 18.73
CA THR A 53 -2.03 0.76 19.56
C THR A 53 -2.65 0.59 20.95
N VAL A 54 -2.54 -0.60 21.52
CA VAL A 54 -2.89 -0.94 22.88
C VAL A 54 -2.23 0.09 23.84
N GLY A 55 -3.04 0.99 24.38
CA GLY A 55 -2.56 1.95 25.40
C GLY A 55 -3.15 3.36 25.35
N SER A 56 -3.85 3.79 24.31
CA SER A 56 -4.48 5.12 24.32
C SER A 56 -6.00 5.04 24.17
N THR A 57 -6.69 5.53 25.21
CA THR A 57 -8.13 5.77 25.20
C THR A 57 -8.42 7.04 24.40
N GLY A 58 -8.63 6.87 23.11
CA GLY A 58 -9.06 7.95 22.23
C GLY A 58 -9.53 7.37 20.92
N SER A 59 -10.75 7.68 20.54
CA SER A 59 -11.31 7.32 19.21
C SER A 59 -10.63 8.22 18.18
N PRO A 60 -9.69 7.75 17.35
CA PRO A 60 -9.16 8.58 16.30
C PRO A 60 -9.86 8.25 15.00
N THR A 61 -10.79 9.09 14.61
CA THR A 61 -11.17 9.21 13.21
C THR A 61 -10.27 10.29 12.62
N THR A 62 -9.08 9.91 12.17
CA THR A 62 -8.24 10.82 11.39
C THR A 62 -8.51 10.52 9.93
N LYS A 63 -9.10 11.46 9.25
CA LYS A 63 -9.33 11.44 7.81
C LYS A 63 -7.97 11.68 7.15
N VAL A 64 -7.37 10.66 6.56
CA VAL A 64 -6.13 10.78 5.77
C VAL A 64 -6.42 10.42 4.34
N THR A 65 -6.08 11.34 3.51
CA THR A 65 -6.49 11.45 2.12
C THR A 65 -5.72 10.56 1.17
N GLU A 66 -4.58 10.02 1.58
CA GLU A 66 -3.61 9.51 0.62
C GLU A 66 -2.73 8.40 1.20
N ILE A 67 -2.53 7.33 0.43
CA ILE A 67 -1.58 6.28 0.79
C ILE A 67 -0.16 6.84 0.62
N PRO A 68 0.68 6.86 1.66
CA PRO A 68 2.04 7.35 1.53
C PRO A 68 2.84 6.47 0.56
N SER A 69 3.47 7.06 -0.43
CA SER A 69 4.28 6.32 -1.41
C SER A 69 5.60 5.80 -0.84
N ASN A 70 6.07 6.39 0.26
CA ASN A 70 7.29 5.98 0.94
C ASN A 70 7.05 5.85 2.44
N ILE A 71 7.48 4.74 3.02
CA ILE A 71 7.37 4.46 4.45
C ILE A 71 8.73 4.01 4.97
N GLU A 72 9.21 4.64 6.05
CA GLU A 72 10.40 4.19 6.78
C GLU A 72 9.98 3.51 8.08
N VAL A 73 10.59 2.36 8.40
CA VAL A 73 10.33 1.61 9.63
C VAL A 73 11.62 1.52 10.42
N GLY A 74 11.58 2.10 11.63
CA GLY A 74 12.71 2.20 12.55
C GLY A 74 13.02 0.88 13.29
N ALA A 75 13.96 0.95 14.23
CA ALA A 75 14.40 -0.22 14.99
C ALA A 75 13.31 -0.68 15.97
N ASP A 76 13.18 -2.01 16.15
CA ASP A 76 12.18 -2.62 17.02
C ASP A 76 10.74 -2.15 16.76
N ALA A 77 10.48 -1.62 15.56
CA ALA A 77 9.20 -1.07 15.15
C ALA A 77 8.40 -2.08 14.32
N ALA A 78 7.07 -1.97 14.36
CA ALA A 78 6.18 -2.83 13.59
C ALA A 78 5.14 -2.00 12.80
N LEU A 79 4.98 -2.33 11.54
CA LEU A 79 3.94 -1.78 10.66
C LEU A 79 3.03 -2.90 10.16
N ASP A 80 1.74 -2.77 10.44
CA ASP A 80 0.68 -3.61 9.86
C ASP A 80 -0.19 -2.73 8.96
N LEU A 81 0.00 -2.84 7.65
CA LEU A 81 -0.65 -2.01 6.65
C LEU A 81 -1.58 -2.85 5.78
N THR A 82 -2.84 -2.45 5.68
CA THR A 82 -3.82 -3.06 4.77
C THR A 82 -4.33 -2.02 3.78
N VAL A 83 -4.33 -2.38 2.51
CA VAL A 83 -4.91 -1.57 1.44
C VAL A 83 -6.06 -2.36 0.81
N ILE A 84 -7.25 -1.77 0.82
CA ILE A 84 -8.46 -2.36 0.24
C ILE A 84 -8.91 -1.49 -0.92
N VAL A 85 -9.07 -2.08 -2.11
CA VAL A 85 -9.63 -1.42 -3.29
C VAL A 85 -10.97 -2.04 -3.60
N LEU A 86 -12.01 -1.20 -3.61
CA LEU A 86 -13.39 -1.62 -3.88
C LEU A 86 -13.73 -1.46 -5.38
N PRO A 87 -14.79 -2.13 -5.87
CA PRO A 87 -15.21 -2.01 -7.27
C PRO A 87 -15.51 -0.58 -7.69
N GLY A 88 -15.24 -0.27 -8.97
CA GLY A 88 -15.44 1.06 -9.55
C GLY A 88 -14.22 1.99 -9.38
N VAL A 89 -13.09 1.47 -8.90
CA VAL A 89 -11.84 2.22 -8.76
C VAL A 89 -10.81 1.73 -9.76
N SER A 90 -10.22 2.66 -10.51
CA SER A 90 -9.01 2.41 -11.30
C SER A 90 -7.85 3.19 -10.66
N ALA A 91 -6.82 2.49 -10.23
CA ALA A 91 -5.71 3.09 -9.49
C ALA A 91 -4.38 2.35 -9.71
N ARG A 92 -3.29 3.11 -9.71
CA ARG A 92 -1.93 2.59 -9.53
C ARG A 92 -1.45 3.00 -8.14
N ILE A 93 -1.02 2.04 -7.35
CA ILE A 93 -0.63 2.20 -5.96
C ILE A 93 0.88 1.92 -5.85
N PRO A 94 1.73 2.95 -6.03
CA PRO A 94 3.15 2.82 -5.79
C PRO A 94 3.42 2.91 -4.29
N LEU A 95 4.17 1.94 -3.75
CA LEU A 95 4.51 1.91 -2.34
C LEU A 95 5.93 1.36 -2.16
N THR A 96 6.79 2.17 -1.57
CA THR A 96 8.13 1.77 -1.14
C THR A 96 8.19 1.74 0.38
N ILE A 97 8.62 0.62 0.95
CA ILE A 97 8.80 0.47 2.39
C ILE A 97 10.26 0.14 2.66
N ASP A 98 10.91 0.96 3.45
CA ASP A 98 12.30 0.82 3.87
C ASP A 98 12.37 0.39 5.34
N LEU A 99 12.84 -0.83 5.62
CA LEU A 99 13.17 -1.29 6.97
C LEU A 99 14.58 -0.81 7.30
N THR A 100 14.66 0.33 7.99
CA THR A 100 15.91 1.05 8.27
C THR A 100 16.51 0.73 9.63
N GLY A 101 15.70 0.17 10.54
CA GLY A 101 16.15 -0.23 11.88
C GLY A 101 16.13 -1.75 12.08
N ALA A 102 17.07 -2.27 12.88
CA ALA A 102 17.12 -3.70 13.20
C ALA A 102 15.85 -4.17 13.93
N HIS A 103 15.50 -5.45 13.80
CA HIS A 103 14.32 -6.08 14.39
C HIS A 103 12.98 -5.45 13.96
N SER A 104 12.97 -4.68 12.88
CA SER A 104 11.73 -4.13 12.35
C SER A 104 10.87 -5.20 11.68
N GLU A 105 9.55 -5.06 11.81
CA GLU A 105 8.58 -5.98 11.22
C GLU A 105 7.56 -5.23 10.36
N VAL A 106 7.29 -5.74 9.15
CA VAL A 106 6.27 -5.20 8.26
C VAL A 106 5.33 -6.32 7.81
N ARG A 107 4.02 -6.10 7.99
CA ARG A 107 2.96 -6.86 7.35
C ARG A 107 2.21 -5.95 6.40
N LEU A 108 2.24 -6.28 5.11
CA LEU A 108 1.52 -5.56 4.07
C LEU A 108 0.47 -6.48 3.47
N SER A 109 -0.78 -6.08 3.56
CA SER A 109 -1.91 -6.81 2.97
C SER A 109 -2.60 -5.95 1.91
N GLY A 110 -2.82 -6.50 0.73
CA GLY A 110 -3.62 -5.91 -0.33
C GLY A 110 -4.85 -6.77 -0.62
N ILE A 111 -6.03 -6.14 -0.65
CA ILE A 111 -7.28 -6.77 -1.06
C ILE A 111 -7.87 -5.89 -2.15
N TYR A 112 -8.13 -6.47 -3.32
CA TYR A 112 -8.70 -5.70 -4.42
C TYR A 112 -9.82 -6.48 -5.13
N LEU A 113 -10.94 -5.78 -5.29
CA LEU A 113 -12.12 -6.27 -5.98
C LEU A 113 -12.33 -5.37 -7.19
N CYS A 114 -12.11 -5.91 -8.39
CA CYS A 114 -12.20 -5.16 -9.64
C CYS A 114 -13.36 -5.69 -10.46
N SER A 115 -14.13 -4.80 -11.07
CA SER A 115 -15.29 -5.15 -11.88
C SER A 115 -15.39 -4.30 -13.17
N GLY A 116 -16.15 -4.77 -14.14
CA GLY A 116 -16.36 -4.04 -15.38
C GLY A 116 -15.06 -3.76 -16.12
N HIS A 117 -14.60 -2.52 -16.16
CA HIS A 117 -13.37 -2.06 -16.81
C HIS A 117 -12.34 -1.50 -15.83
N ASP A 118 -12.45 -1.79 -14.55
CA ASP A 118 -11.50 -1.32 -13.54
C ASP A 118 -10.08 -1.77 -13.87
N GLU A 119 -9.10 -0.89 -13.65
CA GLU A 119 -7.68 -1.20 -13.79
C GLU A 119 -6.95 -0.87 -12.50
N VAL A 120 -6.54 -1.89 -11.72
CA VAL A 120 -5.83 -1.72 -10.45
C VAL A 120 -4.44 -2.32 -10.55
N THR A 121 -3.43 -1.55 -10.17
CA THR A 121 -2.04 -2.01 -10.14
C THR A 121 -1.39 -1.66 -8.81
N PHE A 122 -0.88 -2.66 -8.13
CA PHE A 122 0.05 -2.48 -7.00
C PHE A 122 1.49 -2.56 -7.51
N ASP A 123 2.32 -1.57 -7.13
CA ASP A 123 3.73 -1.49 -7.49
C ASP A 123 4.53 -1.33 -6.18
N ILE A 124 4.94 -2.46 -5.63
CA ILE A 124 5.45 -2.53 -4.27
C ILE A 124 6.94 -2.80 -4.27
N THR A 125 7.70 -1.97 -3.55
CA THR A 125 9.10 -2.22 -3.27
C THR A 125 9.34 -2.30 -1.77
N MET A 126 9.92 -3.41 -1.31
CA MET A 126 10.28 -3.65 0.08
C MET A 126 11.80 -3.70 0.20
N HIS A 127 12.40 -2.75 0.92
CA HIS A 127 13.84 -2.70 1.15
C HIS A 127 14.18 -3.10 2.58
N HIS A 128 14.97 -4.14 2.74
CA HIS A 128 15.64 -4.47 3.99
C HIS A 128 17.02 -3.82 4.00
N ARG A 129 17.16 -2.73 4.73
CA ARG A 129 18.41 -1.95 4.82
C ARG A 129 19.33 -2.45 5.92
N THR A 130 18.79 -3.15 6.91
CA THR A 130 19.53 -3.69 8.06
C THR A 130 19.10 -5.12 8.36
N GLY A 131 19.86 -5.81 9.19
CA GLY A 131 19.61 -7.21 9.53
C GLY A 131 18.50 -7.42 10.56
N ASP A 132 18.17 -8.70 10.79
CA ASP A 132 17.19 -9.17 11.77
C ASP A 132 15.76 -8.63 11.52
N CYS A 133 15.45 -8.22 10.28
CA CYS A 133 14.16 -7.68 9.90
C CYS A 133 13.24 -8.76 9.34
N ARG A 134 11.94 -8.52 9.45
CA ARG A 134 10.92 -9.43 8.92
C ARG A 134 9.91 -8.67 8.07
N SER A 135 9.60 -9.19 6.87
CA SER A 135 8.48 -8.70 6.08
C SER A 135 7.59 -9.82 5.55
N ARG A 136 6.28 -9.57 5.55
CA ARG A 136 5.30 -10.42 4.89
C ARG A 136 4.38 -9.57 4.04
N GLN A 137 4.25 -9.94 2.77
CA GLN A 137 3.34 -9.31 1.82
C GLN A 137 2.32 -10.35 1.35
N THR A 138 1.03 -10.04 1.47
CA THR A 138 -0.06 -10.93 1.02
C THR A 138 -1.06 -10.12 0.22
N PHE A 139 -1.27 -10.49 -1.04
CA PHE A 139 -2.20 -9.82 -1.92
C PHE A 139 -3.25 -10.81 -2.41
N ASN A 140 -4.52 -10.44 -2.26
CA ASN A 140 -5.67 -11.23 -2.69
C ASN A 140 -6.56 -10.39 -3.60
N GLY A 141 -6.77 -10.84 -4.83
CA GLY A 141 -7.53 -10.11 -5.83
C GLY A 141 -8.64 -10.93 -6.48
N LEU A 142 -9.74 -10.25 -6.78
CA LEU A 142 -10.80 -10.79 -7.60
C LEU A 142 -11.10 -9.80 -8.73
N ALA A 143 -11.01 -10.27 -9.98
CA ALA A 143 -11.38 -9.51 -11.16
C ALA A 143 -12.57 -10.16 -11.87
N THR A 144 -13.56 -9.35 -12.24
CA THR A 144 -14.75 -9.77 -12.99
C THR A 144 -14.99 -8.87 -14.20
N GLY A 145 -15.64 -9.41 -15.24
CA GLY A 145 -15.87 -8.69 -16.48
C GLY A 145 -14.57 -8.51 -17.27
N GLU A 146 -14.26 -7.29 -17.68
CA GLU A 146 -13.04 -6.92 -18.42
C GLU A 146 -12.00 -6.22 -17.54
N ALA A 147 -12.17 -6.29 -16.22
CA ALA A 147 -11.28 -5.66 -15.26
C ALA A 147 -9.86 -6.25 -15.33
N LYS A 148 -8.86 -5.40 -15.11
CA LYS A 148 -7.45 -5.77 -15.11
C LYS A 148 -6.82 -5.49 -13.76
N CYS A 149 -6.16 -6.50 -13.18
CA CYS A 149 -5.44 -6.36 -11.93
C CYS A 149 -3.97 -6.74 -12.14
N GLY A 150 -3.08 -5.87 -11.70
CA GLY A 150 -1.65 -6.07 -11.78
C GLY A 150 -0.99 -5.99 -10.40
N PHE A 151 0.01 -6.85 -10.18
CA PHE A 151 0.87 -6.78 -9.01
C PHE A 151 2.33 -6.87 -9.44
N PHE A 152 3.11 -5.86 -9.09
CA PHE A 152 4.55 -5.81 -9.27
C PHE A 152 5.19 -5.71 -7.88
N GLY A 153 5.79 -6.81 -7.42
CA GLY A 153 6.44 -6.89 -6.13
C GLY A 153 7.96 -7.03 -6.29
N LYS A 154 8.71 -6.20 -5.57
CA LYS A 154 10.17 -6.27 -5.50
C LYS A 154 10.62 -6.28 -4.05
N ILE A 155 11.44 -7.26 -3.68
CA ILE A 155 12.12 -7.30 -2.40
C ILE A 155 13.61 -7.10 -2.64
N VAL A 156 14.19 -6.15 -1.93
CA VAL A 156 15.62 -5.83 -2.00
C VAL A 156 16.21 -6.01 -0.60
N ILE A 157 17.20 -6.87 -0.49
CA ILE A 157 17.93 -7.14 0.76
C ILE A 157 19.34 -6.61 0.58
N ALA A 158 19.74 -5.63 1.42
CA ALA A 158 21.08 -5.10 1.40
C ALA A 158 22.11 -6.18 1.82
N PRO A 159 23.34 -6.13 1.32
CA PRO A 159 24.36 -7.15 1.65
C PRO A 159 24.61 -7.31 3.17
N GLU A 160 24.48 -6.23 3.91
CA GLU A 160 24.60 -6.19 5.39
C GLU A 160 23.34 -6.62 6.13
N ALA A 161 22.20 -6.73 5.46
CA ALA A 161 20.92 -7.09 6.06
C ALA A 161 20.81 -8.63 6.28
N GLN A 162 21.68 -9.14 7.15
CA GLN A 162 21.71 -10.58 7.48
C GLN A 162 20.55 -10.99 8.39
N ARG A 163 20.17 -12.28 8.38
CA ARG A 163 19.08 -12.88 9.16
C ARG A 163 17.72 -12.23 8.91
N THR A 164 17.51 -11.77 7.69
CA THR A 164 16.24 -11.20 7.23
C THR A 164 15.31 -12.30 6.75
N GLU A 165 14.04 -12.21 7.13
CA GLU A 165 12.95 -13.05 6.62
C GLU A 165 12.00 -12.24 5.77
N ALA A 166 11.81 -12.62 4.50
CA ALA A 166 10.93 -11.92 3.59
C ALA A 166 10.03 -12.90 2.83
N PHE A 167 8.71 -12.69 2.91
CA PHE A 167 7.70 -13.53 2.29
C PHE A 167 6.77 -12.68 1.42
N GLN A 168 6.41 -13.21 0.25
CA GLN A 168 5.45 -12.59 -0.65
C GLN A 168 4.54 -13.65 -1.25
N GLU A 169 3.24 -13.42 -1.13
CA GLU A 169 2.19 -14.26 -1.68
C GLU A 169 1.20 -13.40 -2.47
N ASN A 170 0.75 -13.87 -3.63
CA ASN A 170 -0.25 -13.21 -4.47
C ASN A 170 -1.24 -14.26 -5.01
N HIS A 171 -2.54 -14.04 -4.79
CA HIS A 171 -3.63 -14.96 -5.13
C HIS A 171 -4.72 -14.27 -5.96
#